data_a3ff4c0ccbe970353986af0f0775577f
#
_entry.id   a3ff4c0ccbe970353986af0f0775577f
#
_cell.length_a   1.000
_cell.length_b   1.000
_cell.length_c   1.000
_cell.angle_alpha   90.00
_cell.angle_beta   90.00
_cell.angle_gamma   90.00
#
_symmetry.space_group_name_H-M   'P 1'
#
loop_
_entity.id
_entity.type
_entity.pdbx_description
1 polymer ?
#
loop_
_entity_poly.entity_id
_entity_poly.type
_entity_poly.pdbx_seq_one_letter_code
_entity_poly.pdbx_strand_id
1 'polypeptide(L)'
;MLQTSKILHSRDEWKNKAIERSAEIREYRKTQKRHLEKIAELKLYNREMEQLIDAKKKQLIPVTNLQAVDVLKAESNLETAKVTQIIDLSEAQQVRILCVLITLDAVVSYRSVPRILQLLNLRTPLKLDWIPHFTSVINWSLRVGLGLLKQVKPIAKPWVAIIDHSIDIGTKKALVVLRVTVEALSERGSALQLKDCECIGLTVSDKVTGDTIHPELEAIFAQAGRPVAIIKDADATLQKGVRLWSEQQENPIPTIDDIGHTMANALKAQFGKAETYKRFTALVSHGAKCLRQTELAFLMPPKLRTKGRFQSISKLGKWGEKMLDVFAVKGCAKKASLLDKLRKAFPNFLQLRGFIEGFATTTKIVSQVLEILKNKGLDKTTYKQCYKLSQELPRNSQVKKRLQAWLKKNLKVQKELTDLPLVVSSDIIESLFGNFKHIIERSPQADMNRSVLLIPALCGNRDETVIMQALNHTSQSDLKKWEDKNIPYTLRKKRQAFFEKKKPKSGD
;
A
#
# COMPACT_ATOMS: atom_id res chain seq x y z
N MET A 1 -57.11 23.11 25.52
CA MET A 1 -56.02 23.94 24.95
C MET A 1 -54.68 23.21 24.78
N LEU A 2 -54.23 22.31 25.66
CA LEU A 2 -52.96 21.61 25.57
C LEU A 2 -52.82 20.59 24.40
N GLN A 3 -53.90 19.96 23.96
CA GLN A 3 -53.84 19.00 22.81
C GLN A 3 -53.71 19.69 21.47
N THR A 4 -54.38 20.82 21.22
CA THR A 4 -54.30 21.61 20.00
C THR A 4 -52.88 22.19 19.80
N SER A 5 -52.21 22.62 20.86
CA SER A 5 -50.81 23.10 20.82
C SER A 5 -49.84 22.03 20.41
N LYS A 6 -50.02 20.78 20.90
CA LYS A 6 -49.14 19.64 20.51
C LYS A 6 -49.34 19.23 19.04
N ILE A 7 -50.56 19.29 18.52
CA ILE A 7 -50.85 18.96 17.11
C ILE A 7 -50.26 20.03 16.18
N LEU A 8 -50.36 21.31 16.55
CA LEU A 8 -49.75 22.39 15.78
C LEU A 8 -48.21 22.29 15.74
N HIS A 9 -47.59 21.99 16.89
CA HIS A 9 -46.17 21.82 16.98
C HIS A 9 -45.68 20.63 16.13
N SER A 10 -46.37 19.50 16.17
CA SER A 10 -46.09 18.33 15.33
C SER A 10 -46.25 18.66 13.83
N ARG A 11 -47.27 19.39 13.44
CA ARG A 11 -47.50 19.83 12.06
C ARG A 11 -46.34 20.71 11.55
N ASP A 12 -45.86 21.63 12.36
CA ASP A 12 -44.75 22.53 11.98
C ASP A 12 -43.41 21.80 11.90
N GLU A 13 -43.16 20.81 12.74
CA GLU A 13 -42.03 19.91 12.60
C GLU A 13 -42.08 19.11 11.28
N TRP A 14 -43.23 18.54 10.91
CA TRP A 14 -43.38 17.83 9.64
C TRP A 14 -43.20 18.73 8.44
N LYS A 15 -43.71 19.98 8.51
CA LYS A 15 -43.52 20.99 7.46
C LYS A 15 -42.06 21.34 7.28
N ASN A 16 -41.30 21.53 8.37
CA ASN A 16 -39.88 21.81 8.31
C ASN A 16 -39.09 20.63 7.73
N LYS A 17 -39.37 19.38 8.14
CA LYS A 17 -38.78 18.18 7.56
C LYS A 17 -39.08 18.02 6.06
N ALA A 18 -40.29 18.40 5.62
CA ALA A 18 -40.63 18.36 4.20
C ALA A 18 -39.86 19.41 3.38
N ILE A 19 -39.64 20.61 3.93
CA ILE A 19 -38.82 21.65 3.32
C ILE A 19 -37.38 21.22 3.21
N GLU A 20 -36.77 20.65 4.27
CA GLU A 20 -35.41 20.13 4.28
C GLU A 20 -35.22 19.02 3.23
N ARG A 21 -36.12 18.02 3.22
CA ARG A 21 -36.05 16.94 2.20
C ARG A 21 -36.23 17.48 0.77
N SER A 22 -37.04 18.48 0.57
CA SER A 22 -37.19 19.11 -0.74
C SER A 22 -35.91 19.83 -1.18
N ALA A 23 -35.19 20.46 -0.25
CA ALA A 23 -33.89 21.07 -0.53
C ALA A 23 -32.82 20.01 -0.84
N GLU A 24 -32.75 18.91 -0.08
CA GLU A 24 -31.83 17.78 -0.35
C GLU A 24 -32.09 17.16 -1.73
N ILE A 25 -33.36 16.95 -2.10
CA ILE A 25 -33.72 16.43 -3.43
C ILE A 25 -33.27 17.38 -4.55
N ARG A 26 -33.40 18.70 -4.36
CA ARG A 26 -32.90 19.68 -5.35
C ARG A 26 -31.38 19.59 -5.51
N GLU A 27 -30.63 19.50 -4.44
CA GLU A 27 -29.15 19.32 -4.50
C GLU A 27 -28.77 17.99 -5.14
N TYR A 28 -29.50 16.92 -4.83
CA TYR A 28 -29.26 15.62 -5.46
C TYR A 28 -29.50 15.67 -6.98
N ARG A 29 -30.57 16.33 -7.42
CA ARG A 29 -30.84 16.53 -8.86
C ARG A 29 -29.78 17.37 -9.56
N LYS A 30 -29.24 18.42 -8.91
CA LYS A 30 -28.12 19.21 -9.46
C LYS A 30 -26.85 18.35 -9.60
N THR A 31 -26.53 17.56 -8.61
CA THR A 31 -25.38 16.66 -8.64
C THR A 31 -25.54 15.60 -9.72
N GLN A 32 -26.72 15.01 -9.83
CA GLN A 32 -27.04 14.05 -10.89
C GLN A 32 -26.90 14.66 -12.30
N LYS A 33 -27.38 15.89 -12.48
CA LYS A 33 -27.23 16.61 -13.75
C LYS A 33 -25.75 16.81 -14.11
N ARG A 34 -24.91 17.26 -13.15
CA ARG A 34 -23.47 17.41 -13.36
C ARG A 34 -22.78 16.08 -13.72
N HIS A 35 -23.19 14.99 -13.09
CA HIS A 35 -22.64 13.66 -13.43
C HIS A 35 -23.04 13.22 -14.83
N LEU A 36 -24.29 13.46 -15.25
CA LEU A 36 -24.74 13.17 -16.61
C LEU A 36 -24.01 14.00 -17.67
N GLU A 37 -23.77 15.29 -17.40
CA GLU A 37 -22.96 16.16 -18.27
C GLU A 37 -21.53 15.64 -18.38
N LYS A 38 -20.91 15.21 -17.26
CA LYS A 38 -19.56 14.65 -17.30
C LYS A 38 -19.49 13.30 -18.04
N ILE A 39 -20.50 12.47 -17.89
CA ILE A 39 -20.60 11.21 -18.65
C ILE A 39 -20.74 11.49 -20.17
N ALA A 40 -21.52 12.51 -20.53
CA ALA A 40 -21.65 12.91 -21.94
C ALA A 40 -20.31 13.42 -22.51
N GLU A 41 -19.60 14.26 -21.77
CA GLU A 41 -18.25 14.74 -22.11
C GLU A 41 -17.26 13.59 -22.31
N LEU A 42 -17.21 12.63 -21.39
CA LEU A 42 -16.33 11.45 -21.48
C LEU A 42 -16.70 10.54 -22.68
N LYS A 43 -17.99 10.39 -22.99
CA LYS A 43 -18.41 9.64 -24.18
C LYS A 43 -18.00 10.32 -25.48
N LEU A 44 -18.04 11.65 -25.52
CA LEU A 44 -17.57 12.41 -26.68
C LEU A 44 -16.06 12.23 -26.86
N TYR A 45 -15.30 12.42 -25.77
CA TYR A 45 -13.85 12.20 -25.76
C TYR A 45 -13.45 10.79 -26.22
N ASN A 46 -14.13 9.76 -25.75
CA ASN A 46 -13.87 8.38 -26.18
C ASN A 46 -14.12 8.20 -27.69
N ARG A 47 -15.18 8.79 -28.24
CA ARG A 47 -15.43 8.73 -29.68
C ARG A 47 -14.34 9.44 -30.50
N GLU A 48 -13.87 10.59 -30.04
CA GLU A 48 -12.76 11.31 -30.66
C GLU A 48 -11.46 10.49 -30.64
N MET A 49 -11.18 9.82 -29.51
CA MET A 49 -10.04 8.93 -29.37
C MET A 49 -10.16 7.69 -30.28
N GLU A 50 -11.33 7.08 -30.39
CA GLU A 50 -11.58 5.97 -31.32
C GLU A 50 -11.36 6.40 -32.77
N GLN A 51 -11.85 7.59 -33.16
CA GLN A 51 -11.62 8.14 -34.51
C GLN A 51 -10.13 8.41 -34.79
N LEU A 52 -9.40 8.93 -33.81
CA LEU A 52 -7.95 9.14 -33.90
C LEU A 52 -7.17 7.82 -34.06
N ILE A 53 -7.58 6.78 -33.31
CA ILE A 53 -7.00 5.44 -33.44
C ILE A 53 -7.27 4.85 -34.81
N ASP A 54 -8.49 4.98 -35.33
CA ASP A 54 -8.84 4.48 -36.66
C ASP A 54 -8.18 5.29 -37.78
N ALA A 55 -8.03 6.59 -37.62
CA ALA A 55 -7.26 7.41 -38.55
C ALA A 55 -5.77 7.01 -38.59
N LYS A 56 -5.17 6.79 -37.42
CA LYS A 56 -3.79 6.27 -37.31
C LYS A 56 -3.64 4.86 -37.87
N LYS A 57 -4.59 3.97 -37.67
CA LYS A 57 -4.60 2.62 -38.27
C LYS A 57 -4.66 2.71 -39.81
N LYS A 58 -5.46 3.63 -40.36
CA LYS A 58 -5.53 3.86 -41.81
C LYS A 58 -4.25 4.49 -42.39
N GLN A 59 -3.51 5.27 -41.63
CA GLN A 59 -2.21 5.84 -42.03
C GLN A 59 -1.06 4.82 -41.92
N LEU A 60 -1.23 3.72 -41.21
CA LEU A 60 -0.24 2.65 -41.03
C LEU A 60 -0.30 1.56 -42.10
N ILE A 61 -1.14 1.71 -43.12
CA ILE A 61 -1.17 0.82 -44.31
C ILE A 61 -1.16 1.73 -45.55
N PRO A 62 -0.02 1.98 -46.27
CA PRO A 62 0.75 0.95 -46.96
C PRO A 62 2.28 1.16 -46.95
N VAL A 63 3.04 0.24 -46.44
CA VAL A 63 4.41 0.01 -46.93
C VAL A 63 4.53 -1.48 -47.24
N THR A 64 4.14 -1.82 -48.45
CA THR A 64 4.51 -3.09 -49.08
C THR A 64 5.99 -3.04 -49.41
N ASN A 65 6.83 -3.67 -48.61
CA ASN A 65 8.13 -4.17 -49.00
C ASN A 65 8.37 -5.54 -48.35
N LEU A 66 8.64 -6.49 -49.20
CA LEU A 66 8.79 -7.93 -48.93
C LEU A 66 9.78 -8.31 -47.80
N GLN A 67 10.60 -7.38 -47.34
CA GLN A 67 11.51 -7.63 -46.20
C GLN A 67 10.84 -7.51 -44.81
N ALA A 68 9.73 -6.79 -44.69
CA ALA A 68 9.00 -6.67 -43.42
C ALA A 68 8.17 -7.93 -43.11
N VAL A 69 7.83 -8.72 -44.12
CA VAL A 69 7.04 -9.96 -43.93
C VAL A 69 7.88 -11.06 -43.28
N ASP A 70 9.20 -11.10 -43.53
CA ASP A 70 10.08 -12.11 -42.95
C ASP A 70 10.45 -11.78 -41.49
N VAL A 71 10.55 -10.48 -41.15
CA VAL A 71 10.76 -10.06 -39.73
C VAL A 71 9.49 -10.28 -38.92
N LEU A 72 8.30 -9.95 -39.48
CA LEU A 72 7.03 -10.21 -38.83
C LEU A 72 6.71 -11.70 -38.70
N LYS A 73 7.15 -12.52 -39.68
CA LYS A 73 7.06 -13.99 -39.58
C LYS A 73 8.05 -14.54 -38.54
N ALA A 74 9.24 -13.94 -38.40
CA ALA A 74 10.19 -14.33 -37.37
C ALA A 74 9.70 -13.92 -35.97
N GLU A 75 9.11 -12.73 -35.83
CA GLU A 75 8.49 -12.29 -34.55
C GLU A 75 7.21 -13.05 -34.24
N SER A 76 6.34 -13.31 -35.25
CA SER A 76 5.14 -14.14 -35.05
C SER A 76 5.50 -15.60 -34.78
N ASN A 77 6.59 -16.11 -35.34
CA ASN A 77 7.10 -17.43 -35.03
C ASN A 77 7.75 -17.48 -33.61
N LEU A 78 8.32 -16.37 -33.13
CA LEU A 78 8.81 -16.29 -31.75
C LEU A 78 7.64 -16.15 -30.75
N GLU A 79 6.62 -15.38 -31.06
CA GLU A 79 5.39 -15.30 -30.26
C GLU A 79 4.57 -16.58 -30.34
N THR A 80 4.42 -17.18 -31.52
CA THR A 80 3.80 -18.52 -31.68
C THR A 80 4.66 -19.61 -31.05
N ALA A 81 5.99 -19.52 -31.06
CA ALA A 81 6.82 -20.48 -30.32
C ALA A 81 6.70 -20.31 -28.79
N LYS A 82 6.43 -19.10 -28.28
CA LYS A 82 6.07 -18.89 -26.85
C LYS A 82 4.63 -19.33 -26.55
N VAL A 83 3.73 -19.22 -27.49
CA VAL A 83 2.33 -19.68 -27.36
C VAL A 83 2.20 -21.20 -27.57
N THR A 84 3.13 -21.85 -28.26
CA THR A 84 3.07 -23.31 -28.56
C THR A 84 3.67 -24.19 -27.48
N GLN A 85 4.10 -23.64 -26.33
CA GLN A 85 4.12 -24.39 -25.10
C GLN A 85 2.79 -24.14 -24.32
N ILE A 86 1.68 -24.18 -24.97
CA ILE A 86 0.38 -24.41 -24.32
C ILE A 86 0.48 -25.83 -23.79
N ILE A 87 0.85 -25.92 -22.53
CA ILE A 87 0.66 -27.12 -21.71
C ILE A 87 -0.81 -27.45 -21.90
N ASP A 88 -1.09 -28.65 -22.39
CA ASP A 88 -2.47 -29.14 -22.53
C ASP A 88 -3.07 -29.30 -21.13
N LEU A 89 -3.59 -28.18 -20.63
CA LEU A 89 -4.12 -28.07 -19.26
C LEU A 89 -5.54 -28.61 -19.26
N SER A 90 -5.80 -29.56 -18.40
CA SER A 90 -7.18 -29.99 -18.15
C SER A 90 -8.03 -28.81 -17.66
N GLU A 91 -9.33 -28.83 -17.91
CA GLU A 91 -10.27 -27.79 -17.46
C GLU A 91 -10.12 -27.53 -15.95
N ALA A 92 -9.98 -28.57 -15.14
CA ALA A 92 -9.76 -28.45 -13.71
C ALA A 92 -8.47 -27.67 -13.36
N GLN A 93 -7.41 -27.77 -14.16
CA GLN A 93 -6.18 -27.01 -13.98
C GLN A 93 -6.38 -25.55 -14.39
N GLN A 94 -7.04 -25.29 -15.49
CA GLN A 94 -7.40 -23.95 -15.96
C GLN A 94 -8.24 -23.20 -14.93
N VAL A 95 -9.27 -23.86 -14.37
CA VAL A 95 -10.10 -23.26 -13.30
C VAL A 95 -9.28 -22.96 -12.04
N ARG A 96 -8.33 -23.82 -11.67
CA ARG A 96 -7.43 -23.55 -10.52
C ARG A 96 -6.57 -22.31 -10.76
N ILE A 97 -5.93 -22.22 -11.93
CA ILE A 97 -5.13 -21.05 -12.33
C ILE A 97 -5.98 -19.80 -12.34
N LEU A 98 -7.13 -19.83 -12.99
CA LEU A 98 -8.06 -18.70 -13.05
C LEU A 98 -8.47 -18.23 -11.64
N CYS A 99 -8.79 -19.11 -10.73
CA CYS A 99 -9.11 -18.76 -9.34
C CYS A 99 -7.95 -18.08 -8.62
N VAL A 100 -6.73 -18.58 -8.82
CA VAL A 100 -5.52 -18.00 -8.23
C VAL A 100 -5.28 -16.61 -8.83
N LEU A 101 -5.33 -16.44 -10.16
CA LEU A 101 -5.14 -15.15 -10.83
C LEU A 101 -6.19 -14.13 -10.43
N ILE A 102 -7.48 -14.50 -10.39
CA ILE A 102 -8.54 -13.59 -9.90
C ILE A 102 -8.24 -13.13 -8.47
N THR A 103 -7.76 -14.01 -7.60
CA THR A 103 -7.39 -13.64 -6.22
C THR A 103 -6.22 -12.68 -6.19
N LEU A 104 -5.15 -12.97 -6.93
CA LEU A 104 -3.87 -12.28 -6.82
C LEU A 104 -3.82 -10.99 -7.65
N ASP A 105 -4.36 -10.99 -8.87
CA ASP A 105 -4.28 -9.86 -9.79
C ASP A 105 -5.42 -8.86 -9.58
N ALA A 106 -6.64 -9.34 -9.37
CA ALA A 106 -7.77 -8.47 -9.04
C ALA A 106 -7.84 -8.12 -7.55
N VAL A 107 -6.95 -8.70 -6.72
CA VAL A 107 -6.84 -8.43 -5.27
C VAL A 107 -8.20 -8.56 -4.57
N VAL A 108 -8.96 -9.60 -4.87
CA VAL A 108 -10.28 -9.85 -4.29
C VAL A 108 -10.23 -10.87 -3.17
N SER A 109 -11.21 -10.83 -2.28
CA SER A 109 -11.30 -11.81 -1.20
C SER A 109 -11.56 -13.22 -1.74
N TYR A 110 -11.05 -14.22 -1.04
CA TYR A 110 -11.26 -15.64 -1.42
C TYR A 110 -12.74 -16.03 -1.60
N ARG A 111 -13.64 -15.42 -0.82
CA ARG A 111 -15.08 -15.69 -0.92
C ARG A 111 -15.73 -15.05 -2.14
N SER A 112 -15.10 -14.01 -2.69
CA SER A 112 -15.59 -13.34 -3.89
C SER A 112 -15.33 -14.15 -5.15
N VAL A 113 -14.25 -14.94 -5.20
CA VAL A 113 -13.85 -15.71 -6.39
C VAL A 113 -14.96 -16.69 -6.87
N PRO A 114 -15.50 -17.60 -6.04
CA PRO A 114 -16.60 -18.47 -6.48
C PRO A 114 -17.83 -17.67 -6.94
N ARG A 115 -18.14 -16.55 -6.29
CA ARG A 115 -19.27 -15.69 -6.67
C ARG A 115 -19.06 -15.04 -8.04
N ILE A 116 -17.82 -14.58 -8.34
CA ILE A 116 -17.45 -14.04 -9.64
C ILE A 116 -17.62 -15.13 -10.71
N LEU A 117 -17.09 -16.34 -10.48
CA LEU A 117 -17.22 -17.45 -11.40
C LEU A 117 -18.69 -17.85 -11.63
N GLN A 118 -19.53 -17.85 -10.58
CA GLN A 118 -20.98 -18.08 -10.69
C GLN A 118 -21.65 -17.03 -11.58
N LEU A 119 -21.31 -15.74 -11.39
CA LEU A 119 -21.86 -14.66 -12.21
C LEU A 119 -21.41 -14.77 -13.67
N LEU A 120 -20.15 -15.08 -13.93
CA LEU A 120 -19.63 -15.28 -15.28
C LEU A 120 -20.33 -16.48 -15.93
N ASN A 121 -20.48 -17.60 -15.24
CA ASN A 121 -21.15 -18.80 -15.72
C ASN A 121 -22.63 -18.57 -16.06
N LEU A 122 -23.31 -17.69 -15.30
CA LEU A 122 -24.72 -17.33 -15.52
C LEU A 122 -24.95 -16.27 -16.60
N ARG A 123 -23.99 -15.38 -16.83
CA ARG A 123 -24.18 -14.16 -17.63
C ARG A 123 -23.33 -14.06 -18.87
N THR A 124 -22.42 -15.01 -19.10
CA THR A 124 -21.52 -15.06 -20.26
C THR A 124 -21.58 -16.45 -20.89
N PRO A 125 -21.05 -16.62 -22.12
CA PRO A 125 -20.90 -17.93 -22.76
C PRO A 125 -19.92 -18.88 -22.03
N LEU A 126 -19.20 -18.40 -21.02
CA LEU A 126 -18.28 -19.21 -20.22
C LEU A 126 -19.08 -20.28 -19.49
N LYS A 127 -18.88 -21.55 -19.87
CA LYS A 127 -19.49 -22.70 -19.22
C LYS A 127 -18.40 -23.44 -18.45
N LEU A 128 -18.47 -23.33 -17.11
CA LEU A 128 -17.59 -24.08 -16.21
C LEU A 128 -18.39 -25.27 -15.68
N ASP A 129 -17.86 -26.46 -15.82
CA ASP A 129 -18.50 -27.69 -15.32
C ASP A 129 -18.65 -27.68 -13.79
N TRP A 130 -17.73 -27.00 -13.11
CA TRP A 130 -17.76 -26.91 -11.67
C TRP A 130 -17.18 -25.56 -11.17
N ILE A 131 -17.70 -25.12 -10.01
CA ILE A 131 -17.22 -23.92 -9.33
C ILE A 131 -16.64 -24.32 -7.98
N PRO A 132 -15.35 -24.06 -7.73
CA PRO A 132 -14.70 -24.47 -6.50
C PRO A 132 -15.22 -23.71 -5.28
N HIS A 133 -15.22 -24.37 -4.13
CA HIS A 133 -15.46 -23.69 -2.86
C HIS A 133 -14.29 -22.76 -2.50
N PHE A 134 -14.56 -21.68 -1.80
CA PHE A 134 -13.52 -20.67 -1.45
C PHE A 134 -12.36 -21.27 -0.63
N THR A 135 -12.56 -22.36 0.12
CA THR A 135 -11.47 -23.04 0.83
C THR A 135 -10.46 -23.69 -0.10
N SER A 136 -10.90 -24.16 -1.27
CA SER A 136 -10.01 -24.67 -2.31
C SER A 136 -9.15 -23.54 -2.88
N VAL A 137 -9.77 -22.37 -3.14
CA VAL A 137 -9.05 -21.18 -3.62
C VAL A 137 -7.99 -20.73 -2.60
N ILE A 138 -8.33 -20.71 -1.30
CA ILE A 138 -7.33 -20.46 -0.22
C ILE A 138 -6.16 -21.42 -0.34
N ASN A 139 -6.46 -22.72 -0.37
CA ASN A 139 -5.42 -23.75 -0.38
C ASN A 139 -4.50 -23.64 -1.61
N TRP A 140 -5.05 -23.38 -2.80
CA TRP A 140 -4.27 -23.22 -4.03
C TRP A 140 -3.39 -21.96 -3.95
N SER A 141 -3.93 -20.82 -3.54
CA SER A 141 -3.16 -19.58 -3.40
C SER A 141 -2.01 -19.72 -2.40
N LEU A 142 -2.23 -20.40 -1.26
CA LEU A 142 -1.18 -20.64 -0.26
C LEU A 142 -0.14 -21.66 -0.74
N ARG A 143 -0.55 -22.68 -1.51
CA ARG A 143 0.38 -23.63 -2.14
C ARG A 143 1.27 -22.92 -3.14
N VAL A 144 0.72 -22.04 -3.97
CA VAL A 144 1.51 -21.21 -4.88
C VAL A 144 2.56 -20.41 -4.10
N GLY A 145 2.14 -19.71 -3.03
CA GLY A 145 3.09 -18.93 -2.23
C GLY A 145 4.19 -19.75 -1.58
N LEU A 146 3.85 -20.92 -1.04
CA LEU A 146 4.87 -21.84 -0.48
C LEU A 146 5.78 -22.42 -1.57
N GLY A 147 5.20 -22.75 -2.74
CA GLY A 147 5.96 -23.25 -3.89
C GLY A 147 6.99 -22.25 -4.36
N LEU A 148 6.62 -20.98 -4.48
CA LEU A 148 7.54 -19.90 -4.84
C LEU A 148 8.67 -19.75 -3.83
N LEU A 149 8.37 -19.75 -2.53
CA LEU A 149 9.43 -19.71 -1.49
C LEU A 149 10.40 -20.90 -1.55
N LYS A 150 9.91 -22.10 -1.85
CA LYS A 150 10.75 -23.30 -1.98
C LYS A 150 11.62 -23.28 -3.24
N GLN A 151 11.24 -22.52 -4.27
CA GLN A 151 11.93 -22.42 -5.54
C GLN A 151 12.98 -21.32 -5.57
N VAL A 152 13.10 -20.51 -4.53
CA VAL A 152 14.13 -19.46 -4.42
C VAL A 152 15.52 -20.08 -4.58
N LYS A 153 16.31 -19.49 -5.46
CA LYS A 153 17.70 -19.90 -5.75
C LYS A 153 18.55 -18.66 -6.06
N PRO A 154 19.88 -18.76 -6.00
CA PRO A 154 20.77 -17.69 -6.43
C PRO A 154 20.53 -17.33 -7.90
N ILE A 155 20.71 -16.06 -8.23
CA ILE A 155 20.69 -15.56 -9.61
C ILE A 155 22.02 -14.89 -9.94
N ALA A 156 22.43 -14.97 -11.21
CA ALA A 156 23.66 -14.34 -11.69
C ALA A 156 23.56 -12.80 -11.81
N LYS A 157 22.34 -12.27 -12.00
CA LYS A 157 22.10 -10.83 -12.15
C LYS A 157 22.25 -10.11 -10.80
N PRO A 158 22.83 -8.90 -10.75
CA PRO A 158 22.88 -8.10 -9.53
C PRO A 158 21.47 -7.70 -9.09
N TRP A 159 21.23 -7.69 -7.78
CA TRP A 159 19.93 -7.42 -7.21
C TRP A 159 20.00 -6.74 -5.84
N VAL A 160 18.95 -6.03 -5.49
CA VAL A 160 18.78 -5.30 -4.25
C VAL A 160 17.75 -6.02 -3.37
N ALA A 161 18.05 -6.13 -2.07
CA ALA A 161 17.09 -6.59 -1.08
C ALA A 161 16.27 -5.44 -0.54
N ILE A 162 14.94 -5.60 -0.45
CA ILE A 162 14.03 -4.68 0.26
C ILE A 162 13.46 -5.46 1.44
N ILE A 163 13.65 -4.95 2.65
CA ILE A 163 13.35 -5.68 3.89
C ILE A 163 12.43 -4.85 4.77
N ASP A 164 11.37 -5.48 5.25
CA ASP A 164 10.48 -4.91 6.28
C ASP A 164 9.89 -6.02 7.17
N HIS A 165 9.52 -5.66 8.40
CA HIS A 165 8.98 -6.59 9.39
C HIS A 165 7.63 -6.15 9.98
N SER A 166 6.74 -5.58 9.22
CA SER A 166 5.62 -4.82 9.80
C SER A 166 4.21 -5.38 9.63
N ILE A 167 4.02 -6.68 9.39
CA ILE A 167 2.66 -7.22 9.48
C ILE A 167 2.34 -7.55 10.94
N ASP A 168 1.74 -6.58 11.65
CA ASP A 168 1.14 -6.87 12.95
C ASP A 168 -0.19 -7.60 12.75
N ILE A 169 -0.21 -8.91 12.87
CA ILE A 169 -1.44 -9.71 12.95
C ILE A 169 -1.41 -10.49 14.27
N GLY A 170 -2.28 -10.12 15.18
CA GLY A 170 -2.23 -10.65 16.53
C GLY A 170 -0.96 -10.19 17.26
N THR A 171 -0.26 -11.12 17.91
CA THR A 171 0.99 -10.85 18.65
C THR A 171 2.26 -11.08 17.84
N LYS A 172 2.15 -11.61 16.61
CA LYS A 172 3.28 -12.03 15.79
C LYS A 172 3.60 -10.98 14.73
N LYS A 173 4.88 -10.96 14.35
CA LYS A 173 5.40 -10.17 13.24
C LYS A 173 5.97 -11.08 12.15
N ALA A 174 5.84 -10.66 10.91
CA ALA A 174 6.48 -11.32 9.79
C ALA A 174 7.62 -10.45 9.26
N LEU A 175 8.80 -11.03 9.10
CA LEU A 175 9.89 -10.44 8.31
C LEU A 175 9.67 -10.85 6.86
N VAL A 176 9.69 -9.88 5.96
CA VAL A 176 9.58 -10.08 4.51
C VAL A 176 10.82 -9.54 3.84
N VAL A 177 11.41 -10.34 2.98
CA VAL A 177 12.57 -9.96 2.16
C VAL A 177 12.18 -10.10 0.70
N LEU A 178 12.20 -8.98 -0.02
CA LEU A 178 11.98 -8.94 -1.46
C LEU A 178 13.32 -8.79 -2.19
N ARG A 179 13.44 -9.48 -3.32
CA ARG A 179 14.53 -9.34 -4.30
C ARG A 179 14.02 -8.56 -5.50
N VAL A 180 14.79 -7.55 -5.94
CA VAL A 180 14.54 -6.79 -7.16
C VAL A 180 15.84 -6.72 -7.93
N THR A 181 15.85 -7.11 -9.20
CA THR A 181 17.07 -7.03 -10.03
C THR A 181 17.40 -5.58 -10.37
N VAL A 182 18.68 -5.25 -10.51
CA VAL A 182 19.12 -3.91 -10.92
C VAL A 182 18.57 -3.57 -12.31
N GLU A 183 18.40 -4.55 -13.17
CA GLU A 183 17.79 -4.40 -14.49
C GLU A 183 16.33 -3.91 -14.39
N ALA A 184 15.49 -4.55 -13.55
CA ALA A 184 14.12 -4.11 -13.30
C ALA A 184 14.07 -2.70 -12.70
N LEU A 185 15.04 -2.35 -11.83
CA LEU A 185 15.20 -1.01 -11.30
C LEU A 185 15.56 0.01 -12.38
N SER A 186 16.37 -0.37 -13.37
CA SER A 186 16.75 0.53 -14.47
C SER A 186 15.60 0.77 -15.44
N GLU A 187 14.80 -0.24 -15.73
CA GLU A 187 13.65 -0.14 -16.64
C GLU A 187 12.48 0.62 -16.03
N ARG A 188 12.18 0.38 -14.75
CA ARG A 188 11.02 0.94 -14.07
C ARG A 188 11.34 2.19 -13.24
N GLY A 189 12.60 2.42 -12.94
CA GLY A 189 13.00 3.45 -11.99
C GLY A 189 12.39 3.19 -10.61
N SER A 190 11.86 4.22 -10.00
CA SER A 190 11.20 4.11 -8.68
C SER A 190 9.74 3.64 -8.74
N ALA A 191 9.16 3.44 -9.93
CA ALA A 191 7.79 2.98 -10.13
C ALA A 191 7.68 1.44 -10.13
N LEU A 192 8.34 0.78 -9.18
CA LEU A 192 8.30 -0.67 -9.00
C LEU A 192 6.87 -1.18 -8.80
N GLN A 193 6.59 -2.31 -9.42
CA GLN A 193 5.35 -3.08 -9.24
C GLN A 193 5.67 -4.41 -8.56
N LEU A 194 4.67 -5.03 -7.92
CA LEU A 194 4.87 -6.31 -7.25
C LEU A 194 5.33 -7.43 -8.19
N LYS A 195 5.00 -7.35 -9.47
CA LYS A 195 5.47 -8.28 -10.50
C LYS A 195 6.98 -8.18 -10.78
N ASP A 196 7.59 -7.03 -10.48
CA ASP A 196 9.02 -6.80 -10.65
C ASP A 196 9.85 -7.28 -9.46
N CYS A 197 9.17 -7.77 -8.39
CA CYS A 197 9.77 -8.19 -7.13
C CYS A 197 9.56 -9.70 -6.93
N GLU A 198 10.52 -10.36 -6.29
CA GLU A 198 10.40 -11.74 -5.82
C GLU A 198 10.49 -11.79 -4.30
N CYS A 199 9.57 -12.48 -3.64
CA CYS A 199 9.67 -12.70 -2.20
C CYS A 199 10.61 -13.89 -1.95
N ILE A 200 11.83 -13.59 -1.49
CA ILE A 200 12.88 -14.59 -1.24
C ILE A 200 12.94 -15.03 0.23
N GLY A 201 12.26 -14.30 1.12
CA GLY A 201 12.25 -14.62 2.55
C GLY A 201 10.97 -14.22 3.22
N LEU A 202 10.44 -15.14 4.03
CA LEU A 202 9.26 -14.93 4.87
C LEU A 202 9.44 -15.72 6.16
N THR A 203 9.62 -15.01 7.27
CA THR A 203 9.72 -15.61 8.61
C THR A 203 8.66 -15.00 9.53
N VAL A 204 8.19 -15.78 10.50
CA VAL A 204 7.16 -15.37 11.46
C VAL A 204 7.67 -15.57 12.87
N SER A 205 7.73 -14.50 13.66
CA SER A 205 8.29 -14.50 15.00
C SER A 205 7.37 -13.83 16.02
N ASP A 206 7.31 -14.36 17.24
CA ASP A 206 6.61 -13.73 18.38
C ASP A 206 7.39 -12.52 18.92
N LYS A 207 8.71 -12.61 18.92
CA LYS A 207 9.64 -11.56 19.35
C LYS A 207 10.63 -11.26 18.24
N VAL A 208 10.63 -10.04 17.75
CA VAL A 208 11.59 -9.56 16.76
C VAL A 208 12.61 -8.67 17.44
N THR A 209 13.85 -9.13 17.47
CA THR A 209 15.03 -8.39 17.96
C THR A 209 16.10 -8.39 16.88
N GLY A 210 17.09 -7.49 16.97
CA GLY A 210 18.20 -7.50 16.01
C GLY A 210 18.94 -8.85 15.98
N ASP A 211 19.04 -9.52 17.12
CA ASP A 211 19.72 -10.81 17.26
C ASP A 211 18.90 -11.95 16.63
N THR A 212 17.58 -11.86 16.55
CA THR A 212 16.73 -12.84 15.85
C THR A 212 16.68 -12.61 14.35
N ILE A 213 16.75 -11.36 13.90
CA ILE A 213 16.75 -11.02 12.47
C ILE A 213 18.04 -11.48 11.77
N HIS A 214 19.20 -11.37 12.44
CA HIS A 214 20.48 -11.75 11.86
C HIS A 214 20.51 -13.19 11.32
N PRO A 215 20.22 -14.25 12.11
CA PRO A 215 20.23 -15.62 11.59
C PRO A 215 19.11 -15.88 10.55
N GLU A 216 18.00 -15.14 10.60
CA GLU A 216 16.96 -15.22 9.58
C GLU A 216 17.47 -14.69 8.24
N LEU A 217 18.17 -13.55 8.22
CA LEU A 217 18.78 -13.00 7.01
C LEU A 217 19.89 -13.90 6.48
N GLU A 218 20.71 -14.48 7.35
CA GLU A 218 21.76 -15.44 6.96
C GLU A 218 21.16 -16.62 6.21
N ALA A 219 20.11 -17.24 6.76
CA ALA A 219 19.43 -18.37 6.11
C ALA A 219 18.81 -17.98 4.75
N ILE A 220 18.20 -16.80 4.66
CA ILE A 220 17.58 -16.31 3.42
C ILE A 220 18.64 -16.03 2.35
N PHE A 221 19.71 -15.34 2.71
CA PHE A 221 20.75 -14.99 1.74
C PHE A 221 21.66 -16.15 1.39
N ALA A 222 21.82 -17.14 2.26
CA ALA A 222 22.48 -18.40 1.91
C ALA A 222 21.72 -19.13 0.78
N GLN A 223 20.39 -19.06 0.77
CA GLN A 223 19.55 -19.66 -0.28
C GLN A 223 19.47 -18.78 -1.55
N ALA A 224 19.27 -17.47 -1.40
CA ALA A 224 18.99 -16.55 -2.50
C ALA A 224 20.24 -15.95 -3.18
N GLY A 225 21.39 -16.06 -2.54
CA GLY A 225 22.62 -15.36 -2.92
C GLY A 225 22.73 -13.99 -2.25
N ARG A 226 23.83 -13.28 -2.51
CA ARG A 226 24.18 -12.01 -1.88
C ARG A 226 23.59 -10.83 -2.63
N PRO A 227 22.87 -9.87 -1.97
CA PRO A 227 22.43 -8.62 -2.59
C PRO A 227 23.60 -7.64 -2.78
N VAL A 228 23.47 -6.71 -3.74
CA VAL A 228 24.43 -5.61 -3.90
C VAL A 228 24.10 -4.42 -2.96
N ALA A 229 22.87 -4.31 -2.49
CA ALA A 229 22.44 -3.32 -1.50
C ALA A 229 21.21 -3.82 -0.75
N ILE A 230 20.96 -3.22 0.44
CA ILE A 230 19.78 -3.51 1.26
C ILE A 230 19.03 -2.21 1.53
N ILE A 231 17.75 -2.15 1.13
CA ILE A 231 16.82 -1.10 1.48
C ILE A 231 15.96 -1.59 2.65
N LYS A 232 15.82 -0.78 3.69
CA LYS A 232 15.08 -1.17 4.90
C LYS A 232 14.41 0.01 5.58
N ASP A 233 13.41 -0.27 6.43
CA ASP A 233 12.90 0.72 7.37
C ASP A 233 14.01 1.17 8.35
N ALA A 234 13.88 2.40 8.82
CA ALA A 234 14.74 2.99 9.86
C ALA A 234 14.38 2.51 11.29
N ASP A 235 13.73 1.36 11.43
CA ASP A 235 13.47 0.72 12.73
C ASP A 235 14.77 0.22 13.37
N ALA A 236 14.95 0.50 14.67
CA ALA A 236 16.18 0.17 15.37
C ALA A 236 16.50 -1.33 15.41
N THR A 237 15.45 -2.16 15.47
CA THR A 237 15.59 -3.62 15.51
C THR A 237 16.09 -4.16 14.18
N LEU A 238 15.50 -3.68 13.09
CA LEU A 238 15.89 -4.06 11.74
C LEU A 238 17.29 -3.51 11.40
N GLN A 239 17.61 -2.29 11.83
CA GLN A 239 18.95 -1.72 11.69
C GLN A 239 20.01 -2.57 12.38
N LYS A 240 19.74 -3.02 13.62
CA LYS A 240 20.68 -3.90 14.36
C LYS A 240 20.88 -5.22 13.64
N GLY A 241 19.79 -5.89 13.23
CA GLY A 241 19.88 -7.21 12.56
C GLY A 241 20.63 -7.15 11.22
N VAL A 242 20.30 -6.17 10.38
CA VAL A 242 20.98 -5.98 9.08
C VAL A 242 22.46 -5.60 9.29
N ARG A 243 22.76 -4.76 10.27
CA ARG A 243 24.15 -4.40 10.59
C ARG A 243 24.95 -5.61 11.03
N LEU A 244 24.45 -6.41 11.98
CA LEU A 244 25.13 -7.63 12.47
C LEU A 244 25.42 -8.60 11.32
N TRP A 245 24.47 -8.77 10.41
CA TRP A 245 24.66 -9.61 9.24
C TRP A 245 25.70 -9.01 8.27
N SER A 246 25.64 -7.72 7.98
CA SER A 246 26.54 -7.05 7.02
C SER A 246 27.99 -7.00 7.53
N GLU A 247 28.22 -6.80 8.84
CA GLU A 247 29.53 -6.73 9.46
C GLU A 247 30.29 -8.09 9.42
N GLN A 248 29.56 -9.21 9.27
CA GLN A 248 30.16 -10.54 9.13
C GLN A 248 30.59 -10.88 7.69
N GLN A 249 30.20 -10.05 6.72
CA GLN A 249 30.56 -10.27 5.34
C GLN A 249 31.96 -9.70 5.08
N GLU A 250 32.78 -10.39 4.25
CA GLU A 250 34.11 -9.90 3.83
C GLU A 250 34.12 -8.47 3.34
N ASN A 251 33.08 -8.11 2.55
CA ASN A 251 32.82 -6.75 2.11
C ASN A 251 31.45 -6.30 2.63
N PRO A 252 31.35 -5.28 3.50
CA PRO A 252 30.09 -4.79 4.02
C PRO A 252 29.12 -4.36 2.90
N ILE A 253 27.87 -4.79 3.00
CA ILE A 253 26.86 -4.44 2.01
C ILE A 253 26.26 -3.07 2.32
N PRO A 254 26.20 -2.16 1.33
CA PRO A 254 25.59 -0.85 1.50
C PRO A 254 24.14 -0.95 1.94
N THR A 255 23.76 -0.19 2.97
CA THR A 255 22.41 -0.14 3.51
C THR A 255 21.79 1.23 3.34
N ILE A 256 20.55 1.25 2.83
CA ILE A 256 19.78 2.44 2.54
C ILE A 256 18.57 2.43 3.46
N ASP A 257 18.45 3.47 4.29
CA ASP A 257 17.26 3.67 5.12
C ASP A 257 16.16 4.30 4.26
N ASP A 258 14.94 3.76 4.32
CA ASP A 258 13.78 4.30 3.61
C ASP A 258 13.61 5.79 3.88
N ILE A 259 13.49 6.58 2.81
CA ILE A 259 13.39 8.03 2.91
C ILE A 259 12.08 8.48 3.58
N GLY A 260 10.96 7.78 3.34
CA GLY A 260 9.65 8.09 3.93
C GLY A 260 9.71 7.92 5.44
N HIS A 261 10.22 6.79 5.92
CA HIS A 261 10.41 6.50 7.34
C HIS A 261 11.44 7.43 7.98
N THR A 262 12.54 7.72 7.30
CA THR A 262 13.57 8.67 7.77
C THR A 262 12.97 10.08 7.96
N MET A 263 12.17 10.57 7.01
CA MET A 263 11.52 11.87 7.12
C MET A 263 10.41 11.87 8.17
N ALA A 264 9.64 10.82 8.31
CA ALA A 264 8.64 10.68 9.39
C ALA A 264 9.31 10.75 10.77
N ASN A 265 10.44 10.08 10.95
CA ASN A 265 11.23 10.14 12.18
C ASN A 265 11.85 11.53 12.43
N ALA A 266 12.27 12.23 11.37
CA ALA A 266 12.75 13.60 11.46
C ALA A 266 11.65 14.57 11.90
N LEU A 267 10.46 14.49 11.31
CA LEU A 267 9.28 15.26 11.69
C LEU A 267 8.83 14.96 13.12
N LYS A 268 8.84 13.68 13.52
CA LYS A 268 8.54 13.26 14.89
C LYS A 268 9.54 13.84 15.90
N ALA A 269 10.83 13.87 15.56
CA ALA A 269 11.86 14.48 16.42
C ALA A 269 11.69 15.99 16.55
N GLN A 270 11.28 16.66 15.47
CA GLN A 270 11.09 18.13 15.47
C GLN A 270 9.80 18.57 16.17
N PHE A 271 8.68 17.87 15.93
CA PHE A 271 7.36 18.32 16.36
C PHE A 271 6.74 17.45 17.45
N GLY A 272 7.07 16.15 17.51
CA GLY A 272 6.33 15.18 18.31
C GLY A 272 6.24 15.48 19.81
N LYS A 273 7.25 16.14 20.39
CA LYS A 273 7.29 16.54 21.80
C LYS A 273 6.86 18.00 22.03
N ALA A 274 6.73 18.82 20.95
CA ALA A 274 6.40 20.24 21.07
C ALA A 274 4.97 20.42 21.62
N GLU A 275 4.83 21.28 22.62
CA GLU A 275 3.53 21.57 23.23
C GLU A 275 2.56 22.21 22.23
N THR A 276 3.05 23.07 21.35
CA THR A 276 2.28 23.66 20.26
C THR A 276 1.70 22.61 19.32
N TYR A 277 2.46 21.54 19.01
CA TYR A 277 1.98 20.43 18.20
C TYR A 277 0.89 19.62 18.92
N LYS A 278 1.06 19.36 20.20
CA LYS A 278 0.03 18.66 21.01
C LYS A 278 -1.26 19.48 21.07
N ARG A 279 -1.16 20.78 21.35
CA ARG A 279 -2.31 21.71 21.32
C ARG A 279 -2.98 21.73 19.97
N PHE A 280 -2.22 21.83 18.88
CA PHE A 280 -2.76 21.81 17.53
C PHE A 280 -3.50 20.50 17.23
N THR A 281 -2.91 19.33 17.53
CA THR A 281 -3.57 18.03 17.29
C THR A 281 -4.78 17.78 18.17
N ALA A 282 -4.79 18.28 19.41
CA ALA A 282 -5.96 18.25 20.28
C ALA A 282 -7.10 19.09 19.70
N LEU A 283 -6.78 20.31 19.22
CA LEU A 283 -7.75 21.20 18.58
C LEU A 283 -8.30 20.61 17.29
N VAL A 284 -7.45 20.01 16.46
CA VAL A 284 -7.85 19.26 15.26
C VAL A 284 -8.82 18.13 15.60
N SER A 285 -8.52 17.36 16.63
CA SER A 285 -9.37 16.25 17.07
C SER A 285 -10.72 16.72 17.63
N HIS A 286 -10.73 17.84 18.35
CA HIS A 286 -11.94 18.47 18.85
C HIS A 286 -12.80 19.00 17.69
N GLY A 287 -12.22 19.79 16.78
CA GLY A 287 -12.92 20.33 15.63
C GLY A 287 -13.51 19.26 14.73
N ALA A 288 -12.78 18.14 14.51
CA ALA A 288 -13.32 17.01 13.76
C ALA A 288 -14.58 16.42 14.37
N LYS A 289 -14.70 16.40 15.70
CA LYS A 289 -15.92 15.94 16.40
C LYS A 289 -17.07 16.94 16.24
N CYS A 290 -16.77 18.23 16.36
CA CYS A 290 -17.74 19.30 16.27
C CYS A 290 -18.30 19.49 14.86
N LEU A 291 -17.49 19.28 13.81
CA LEU A 291 -17.90 19.50 12.42
C LEU A 291 -18.54 18.27 11.77
N ARG A 292 -18.38 17.08 12.36
CA ARG A 292 -18.96 15.85 11.82
C ARG A 292 -20.48 15.98 11.76
N GLN A 293 -21.06 15.64 10.61
CA GLN A 293 -22.52 15.69 10.37
C GLN A 293 -23.12 17.10 10.44
N THR A 294 -22.33 18.15 10.21
CA THR A 294 -22.80 19.52 10.05
C THR A 294 -22.59 20.02 8.62
N GLU A 295 -23.20 21.15 8.28
CA GLU A 295 -22.96 21.84 7.00
C GLU A 295 -21.51 22.25 6.78
N LEU A 296 -20.69 22.28 7.83
CA LEU A 296 -19.25 22.56 7.78
C LEU A 296 -18.36 21.32 7.62
N ALA A 297 -18.94 20.15 7.38
CA ALA A 297 -18.20 18.89 7.26
C ALA A 297 -17.09 18.92 6.16
N PHE A 298 -17.25 19.77 5.12
CA PHE A 298 -16.25 19.98 4.08
C PHE A 298 -14.94 20.66 4.56
N LEU A 299 -14.97 21.29 5.75
CA LEU A 299 -13.81 21.88 6.42
C LEU A 299 -13.18 20.92 7.45
N MET A 300 -13.66 19.69 7.54
CA MET A 300 -13.11 18.74 8.50
C MET A 300 -11.61 18.52 8.27
N PRO A 301 -10.82 18.44 9.36
CA PRO A 301 -9.42 18.09 9.26
C PRO A 301 -9.24 16.66 8.75
N PRO A 302 -8.08 16.35 8.14
CA PRO A 302 -7.76 14.99 7.75
C PRO A 302 -7.69 14.07 8.97
N LYS A 303 -8.12 12.81 8.80
CA LYS A 303 -8.09 11.82 9.87
C LYS A 303 -6.64 11.59 10.32
N LEU A 304 -6.37 11.83 11.61
CA LEU A 304 -5.08 11.51 12.20
C LEU A 304 -4.95 9.99 12.38
N ARG A 305 -3.87 9.43 11.84
CA ARG A 305 -3.54 8.02 12.05
C ARG A 305 -2.99 7.81 13.45
N THR A 306 -3.31 6.70 14.09
CA THR A 306 -2.75 6.31 15.40
C THR A 306 -1.33 5.75 15.25
N LYS A 307 -1.09 4.95 14.21
CA LYS A 307 0.24 4.43 13.83
C LYS A 307 0.75 5.19 12.61
N GLY A 308 2.06 5.42 12.51
CA GLY A 308 2.67 6.14 11.38
C GLY A 308 2.19 7.59 11.23
N ARG A 309 1.93 8.29 12.34
CA ARG A 309 1.33 9.65 12.35
C ARG A 309 2.03 10.64 11.44
N PHE A 310 3.34 10.53 11.31
CA PHE A 310 4.17 11.49 10.55
C PHE A 310 4.37 11.11 9.08
N GLN A 311 3.97 9.94 8.62
CA GLN A 311 4.08 9.51 7.22
C GLN A 311 3.14 10.27 6.27
N SER A 312 1.95 10.66 6.74
CA SER A 312 0.93 11.35 5.91
C SER A 312 0.58 12.75 6.44
N ILE A 313 1.49 13.37 7.17
CA ILE A 313 1.21 14.59 7.94
C ILE A 313 1.11 15.85 7.06
N SER A 314 1.60 15.81 5.82
CA SER A 314 1.51 16.92 4.88
C SER A 314 0.07 17.37 4.61
N LYS A 315 -0.89 16.44 4.63
CA LYS A 315 -2.33 16.76 4.51
C LYS A 315 -2.81 17.63 5.65
N LEU A 316 -2.28 17.40 6.87
CA LEU A 316 -2.61 18.20 8.03
C LEU A 316 -1.99 19.60 7.95
N GLY A 317 -0.76 19.72 7.43
CA GLY A 317 -0.11 21.02 7.17
C GLY A 317 -0.92 21.85 6.17
N LYS A 318 -1.25 21.29 5.00
CA LYS A 318 -2.08 21.94 3.98
C LYS A 318 -3.46 22.35 4.51
N TRP A 319 -4.09 21.49 5.32
CA TRP A 319 -5.38 21.80 5.95
C TRP A 319 -5.24 22.96 6.94
N GLY A 320 -4.20 22.95 7.77
CA GLY A 320 -3.93 24.03 8.74
C GLY A 320 -3.73 25.39 8.07
N GLU A 321 -2.94 25.44 6.98
CA GLU A 321 -2.72 26.63 6.17
C GLU A 321 -4.06 27.14 5.57
N LYS A 322 -4.84 26.28 4.92
CA LYS A 322 -6.16 26.63 4.40
C LYS A 322 -7.11 27.19 5.49
N MET A 323 -7.04 26.63 6.68
CA MET A 323 -7.86 27.09 7.80
C MET A 323 -7.42 28.46 8.32
N LEU A 324 -6.13 28.81 8.26
CA LEU A 324 -5.68 30.16 8.57
C LEU A 324 -6.30 31.20 7.63
N ASP A 325 -6.43 30.89 6.34
CA ASP A 325 -7.08 31.77 5.36
C ASP A 325 -8.57 31.94 5.69
N VAL A 326 -9.27 30.85 6.03
CA VAL A 326 -10.70 30.89 6.42
C VAL A 326 -10.89 31.71 7.68
N PHE A 327 -9.99 31.63 8.67
CA PHE A 327 -10.04 32.42 9.91
C PHE A 327 -9.55 33.86 9.75
N ALA A 328 -8.83 34.20 8.67
CA ALA A 328 -8.37 35.55 8.38
C ALA A 328 -9.49 36.51 7.98
N VAL A 329 -10.71 36.00 7.71
CA VAL A 329 -11.89 36.80 7.41
C VAL A 329 -12.18 37.73 8.60
N LYS A 330 -12.07 39.04 8.36
CA LYS A 330 -12.30 40.09 9.36
C LYS A 330 -13.80 40.22 9.67
N GLY A 331 -14.12 40.52 10.92
CA GLY A 331 -15.46 40.83 11.40
C GLY A 331 -15.92 39.96 12.57
N CYS A 332 -16.92 40.48 13.31
CA CYS A 332 -17.58 39.71 14.35
C CYS A 332 -18.52 38.71 13.72
N ALA A 333 -18.43 37.45 14.10
CA ALA A 333 -19.37 36.43 13.68
C ALA A 333 -20.73 36.69 14.34
N LYS A 334 -21.80 36.80 13.56
CA LYS A 334 -23.16 36.82 14.12
C LYS A 334 -23.40 35.51 14.89
N LYS A 335 -24.06 35.61 16.05
CA LYS A 335 -24.42 34.46 16.87
C LYS A 335 -25.13 33.39 16.02
N ALA A 336 -24.73 32.13 16.17
CA ALA A 336 -25.20 30.97 15.40
C ALA A 336 -24.90 30.97 13.88
N SER A 337 -24.06 31.90 13.38
CA SER A 337 -23.57 31.85 11.99
C SER A 337 -22.63 30.70 11.79
N LEU A 338 -22.35 30.32 10.51
CA LEU A 338 -21.36 29.29 10.17
C LEU A 338 -19.96 29.61 10.70
N LEU A 339 -19.60 30.90 10.66
CA LEU A 339 -18.32 31.38 11.21
C LEU A 339 -18.27 31.28 12.74
N ASP A 340 -19.37 31.54 13.44
CA ASP A 340 -19.49 31.36 14.90
C ASP A 340 -19.35 29.87 15.29
N LYS A 341 -20.03 28.99 14.56
CA LYS A 341 -19.90 27.53 14.74
C LYS A 341 -18.47 27.07 14.50
N LEU A 342 -17.81 27.58 13.44
CA LEU A 342 -16.44 27.24 13.12
C LEU A 342 -15.47 27.73 14.21
N ARG A 343 -15.63 28.96 14.72
CA ARG A 343 -14.80 29.50 15.80
C ARG A 343 -14.98 28.71 17.12
N LYS A 344 -16.18 28.23 17.40
CA LYS A 344 -16.44 27.34 18.55
C LYS A 344 -15.81 25.95 18.37
N ALA A 345 -15.79 25.43 17.15
CA ALA A 345 -15.13 24.16 16.84
C ALA A 345 -13.59 24.24 16.97
N PHE A 346 -13.01 25.42 16.74
CA PHE A 346 -11.56 25.63 16.81
C PHE A 346 -11.23 26.88 17.67
N PRO A 347 -11.47 26.83 18.98
CA PRO A 347 -11.18 27.96 19.84
C PRO A 347 -9.68 28.32 19.82
N ASN A 348 -9.39 29.62 19.77
CA ASN A 348 -8.01 30.11 19.78
C ASN A 348 -7.10 29.62 18.63
N PHE A 349 -7.67 29.19 17.50
CA PHE A 349 -6.90 28.65 16.36
C PHE A 349 -5.81 29.60 15.87
N LEU A 350 -6.12 30.90 15.78
CA LEU A 350 -5.18 31.92 15.33
C LEU A 350 -3.96 32.13 16.25
N GLN A 351 -4.04 31.74 17.53
CA GLN A 351 -2.90 31.78 18.44
C GLN A 351 -1.80 30.78 18.03
N LEU A 352 -2.14 29.78 17.23
CA LEU A 352 -1.19 28.80 16.70
C LEU A 352 -0.67 29.16 15.30
N ARG A 353 -0.98 30.37 14.77
CA ARG A 353 -0.61 30.80 13.41
C ARG A 353 0.86 30.52 13.08
N GLY A 354 1.79 31.07 13.86
CA GLY A 354 3.23 30.91 13.58
C GLY A 354 3.69 29.44 13.60
N PHE A 355 3.11 28.63 14.49
CA PHE A 355 3.36 27.19 14.48
C PHE A 355 2.80 26.54 13.21
N ILE A 356 1.55 26.82 12.83
CA ILE A 356 0.86 26.22 11.67
C ILE A 356 1.60 26.55 10.38
N GLU A 357 2.01 27.82 10.18
CA GLU A 357 2.77 28.27 9.01
C GLU A 357 4.12 27.54 8.91
N GLY A 358 4.89 27.48 9.99
CA GLY A 358 6.18 26.76 10.01
C GLY A 358 6.02 25.25 9.84
N PHE A 359 4.97 24.67 10.40
CA PHE A 359 4.63 23.26 10.25
C PHE A 359 4.19 22.94 8.81
N ALA A 360 3.31 23.75 8.20
CA ALA A 360 2.84 23.60 6.83
C ALA A 360 4.02 23.71 5.84
N THR A 361 4.87 24.72 5.98
CA THR A 361 6.08 24.88 5.16
C THR A 361 6.99 23.67 5.26
N THR A 362 7.29 23.21 6.49
CA THR A 362 8.16 22.05 6.69
C THR A 362 7.59 20.79 6.07
N THR A 363 6.30 20.51 6.28
CA THR A 363 5.65 19.31 5.73
C THR A 363 5.46 19.37 4.22
N LYS A 364 5.31 20.56 3.64
CA LYS A 364 5.28 20.79 2.19
C LYS A 364 6.62 20.45 1.55
N ILE A 365 7.73 20.98 2.10
CA ILE A 365 9.09 20.70 1.61
C ILE A 365 9.39 19.19 1.70
N VAL A 366 9.08 18.55 2.83
CA VAL A 366 9.23 17.08 2.97
C VAL A 366 8.42 16.34 1.91
N SER A 367 7.18 16.76 1.66
CA SER A 367 6.34 16.12 0.63
C SER A 367 6.94 16.24 -0.78
N GLN A 368 7.48 17.40 -1.13
CA GLN A 368 8.14 17.63 -2.42
C GLN A 368 9.42 16.80 -2.57
N VAL A 369 10.24 16.71 -1.52
CA VAL A 369 11.43 15.85 -1.50
C VAL A 369 11.05 14.38 -1.68
N LEU A 370 10.03 13.91 -0.95
CA LEU A 370 9.56 12.53 -1.08
C LEU A 370 9.01 12.26 -2.49
N GLU A 371 8.28 13.18 -3.08
CA GLU A 371 7.77 13.05 -4.45
C GLU A 371 8.90 12.93 -5.48
N ILE A 372 9.94 13.77 -5.38
CA ILE A 372 11.11 13.72 -6.27
C ILE A 372 11.82 12.37 -6.12
N LEU A 373 12.17 11.99 -4.88
CA LEU A 373 12.98 10.81 -4.62
C LEU A 373 12.23 9.49 -4.86
N LYS A 374 10.94 9.45 -4.56
CA LYS A 374 10.12 8.25 -4.81
C LYS A 374 9.83 8.03 -6.29
N ASN A 375 9.71 9.11 -7.08
CA ASN A 375 9.40 9.01 -8.51
C ASN A 375 10.65 8.87 -9.39
N LYS A 376 11.77 9.46 -8.99
CA LYS A 376 12.98 9.54 -9.83
C LYS A 376 14.19 8.81 -9.24
N GLY A 377 14.10 8.34 -7.98
CA GLY A 377 15.26 7.81 -7.27
C GLY A 377 16.26 8.90 -6.87
N LEU A 378 17.38 8.48 -6.29
CA LEU A 378 18.48 9.36 -5.88
C LEU A 378 19.64 9.26 -6.86
N ASP A 379 19.95 10.35 -7.53
CA ASP A 379 21.12 10.59 -8.35
C ASP A 379 21.71 11.99 -8.08
N LYS A 380 22.72 12.39 -8.82
CA LYS A 380 23.37 13.71 -8.70
C LYS A 380 22.38 14.87 -8.97
N THR A 381 21.41 14.68 -9.85
CA THR A 381 20.41 15.70 -10.24
C THR A 381 19.34 15.85 -9.16
N THR A 382 18.72 14.75 -8.76
CA THR A 382 17.71 14.74 -7.70
C THR A 382 18.29 15.15 -6.34
N TYR A 383 19.55 14.77 -6.06
CA TYR A 383 20.28 15.27 -4.90
C TYR A 383 20.33 16.81 -4.87
N LYS A 384 20.76 17.46 -5.98
CA LYS A 384 20.82 18.93 -6.05
C LYS A 384 19.46 19.57 -5.84
N GLN A 385 18.40 19.01 -6.45
CA GLN A 385 17.02 19.49 -6.30
C GLN A 385 16.56 19.39 -4.83
N CYS A 386 16.70 18.22 -4.21
CA CYS A 386 16.31 18.01 -2.82
C CYS A 386 17.15 18.81 -1.83
N TYR A 387 18.45 18.97 -2.11
CA TYR A 387 19.33 19.80 -1.30
C TYR A 387 18.91 21.27 -1.34
N LYS A 388 18.56 21.80 -2.53
CA LYS A 388 18.03 23.16 -2.69
C LYS A 388 16.75 23.36 -1.89
N LEU A 389 15.76 22.45 -2.02
CA LEU A 389 14.55 22.50 -1.21
C LEU A 389 14.83 22.47 0.30
N SER A 390 15.83 21.70 0.73
CA SER A 390 16.21 21.65 2.14
C SER A 390 16.72 22.97 2.68
N GLN A 391 17.25 23.86 1.83
CA GLN A 391 17.76 25.19 2.26
C GLN A 391 16.62 26.12 2.69
N GLU A 392 15.40 25.92 2.19
CA GLU A 392 14.21 26.69 2.59
C GLU A 392 13.78 26.39 4.03
N LEU A 393 14.26 25.27 4.62
CA LEU A 393 14.00 24.94 6.02
C LEU A 393 14.87 25.81 6.97
N PRO A 394 14.35 26.12 8.17
CA PRO A 394 15.10 26.87 9.18
C PRO A 394 16.45 26.21 9.50
N ARG A 395 17.49 27.03 9.80
CA ARG A 395 18.85 26.52 10.09
C ARG A 395 18.90 25.52 11.23
N ASN A 396 18.07 25.69 12.25
CA ASN A 396 17.99 24.78 13.42
C ASN A 396 17.05 23.61 13.25
N SER A 397 16.44 23.43 12.06
CA SER A 397 15.49 22.36 11.80
C SER A 397 16.16 20.96 11.89
N GLN A 398 15.60 20.08 12.69
CA GLN A 398 16.00 18.67 12.76
C GLN A 398 15.73 17.94 11.43
N VAL A 399 14.64 18.34 10.76
CA VAL A 399 14.29 17.80 9.42
C VAL A 399 15.37 18.17 8.41
N LYS A 400 15.83 19.43 8.39
CA LYS A 400 16.94 19.89 7.52
C LYS A 400 18.20 19.07 7.74
N LYS A 401 18.65 18.99 9.00
CA LYS A 401 19.87 18.27 9.37
C LYS A 401 19.83 16.80 8.94
N ARG A 402 18.76 16.10 9.25
CA ARG A 402 18.61 14.68 8.93
C ARG A 402 18.45 14.43 7.43
N LEU A 403 17.71 15.29 6.72
CA LEU A 403 17.57 15.18 5.27
C LEU A 403 18.92 15.36 4.57
N GLN A 404 19.69 16.40 4.91
CA GLN A 404 20.98 16.64 4.29
C GLN A 404 22.01 15.54 4.60
N ALA A 405 22.02 15.02 5.83
CA ALA A 405 22.87 13.90 6.21
C ALA A 405 22.51 12.64 5.42
N TRP A 406 21.19 12.35 5.30
CA TRP A 406 20.69 11.21 4.53
C TRP A 406 21.03 11.33 3.04
N LEU A 407 20.82 12.49 2.43
CA LEU A 407 21.16 12.76 1.02
C LEU A 407 22.66 12.56 0.76
N LYS A 408 23.53 13.11 1.62
CA LYS A 408 24.99 12.99 1.48
C LYS A 408 25.46 11.54 1.59
N LYS A 409 24.96 10.80 2.59
CA LYS A 409 25.28 9.38 2.81
C LYS A 409 24.91 8.55 1.58
N ASN A 410 23.66 8.67 1.12
CA ASN A 410 23.13 7.78 0.10
C ASN A 410 23.57 8.17 -1.33
N LEU A 411 23.95 9.42 -1.58
CA LEU A 411 24.60 9.79 -2.84
C LEU A 411 25.98 9.13 -2.98
N LYS A 412 26.71 8.95 -1.86
CA LYS A 412 27.98 8.19 -1.87
C LYS A 412 27.72 6.73 -2.26
N VAL A 413 26.73 6.11 -1.61
CA VAL A 413 26.30 4.73 -1.93
C VAL A 413 25.87 4.59 -3.40
N GLN A 414 25.10 5.55 -3.93
CA GLN A 414 24.67 5.52 -5.32
C GLN A 414 25.85 5.50 -6.29
N LYS A 415 26.88 6.33 -6.06
CA LYS A 415 28.06 6.39 -6.90
C LYS A 415 28.93 5.13 -6.87
N GLU A 416 28.91 4.40 -5.76
CA GLU A 416 29.67 3.15 -5.59
C GLU A 416 28.95 1.96 -6.20
N LEU A 417 27.61 2.00 -6.28
CA LEU A 417 26.82 0.85 -6.72
C LEU A 417 26.44 0.86 -8.20
N THR A 418 26.10 2.04 -8.75
CA THR A 418 25.47 2.12 -10.07
C THR A 418 25.53 3.55 -10.62
N ASP A 419 25.53 3.67 -11.96
CA ASP A 419 25.32 4.95 -12.65
C ASP A 419 23.83 5.35 -12.71
N LEU A 420 22.92 4.46 -12.29
CA LEU A 420 21.47 4.67 -12.31
C LEU A 420 20.98 5.35 -11.03
N PRO A 421 19.81 6.00 -11.06
CA PRO A 421 19.18 6.51 -9.86
C PRO A 421 18.92 5.38 -8.84
N LEU A 422 19.34 5.61 -7.59
CA LEU A 422 19.18 4.66 -6.50
C LEU A 422 17.74 4.66 -6.01
N VAL A 423 17.11 3.49 -5.96
CA VAL A 423 15.81 3.32 -5.28
C VAL A 423 15.99 3.51 -3.78
N VAL A 424 15.13 4.31 -3.18
CA VAL A 424 15.29 4.80 -1.80
C VAL A 424 14.01 4.65 -0.96
N SER A 425 13.04 3.91 -1.46
CA SER A 425 11.77 3.66 -0.77
C SER A 425 11.44 2.17 -0.72
N SER A 426 10.88 1.75 0.40
CA SER A 426 10.30 0.43 0.63
C SER A 426 8.77 0.39 0.43
N ASP A 427 8.18 1.43 -0.20
CA ASP A 427 6.73 1.54 -0.41
C ASP A 427 6.11 0.32 -1.10
N ILE A 428 6.90 -0.42 -1.89
CA ILE A 428 6.46 -1.66 -2.54
C ILE A 428 6.02 -2.71 -1.51
N ILE A 429 6.70 -2.81 -0.36
CA ILE A 429 6.30 -3.72 0.72
C ILE A 429 5.03 -3.22 1.40
N GLU A 430 4.85 -1.91 1.57
CA GLU A 430 3.60 -1.34 2.10
C GLU A 430 2.41 -1.67 1.17
N SER A 431 2.61 -1.58 -0.15
CA SER A 431 1.63 -1.99 -1.17
C SER A 431 1.31 -3.48 -1.07
N LEU A 432 2.34 -4.34 -0.96
CA LEU A 432 2.21 -5.77 -0.77
C LEU A 432 1.36 -6.11 0.46
N PHE A 433 1.64 -5.46 1.60
CA PHE A 433 0.88 -5.64 2.82
C PHE A 433 -0.56 -5.11 2.70
N GLY A 434 -0.77 -4.05 1.92
CA GLY A 434 -2.09 -3.54 1.58
C GLY A 434 -2.94 -4.57 0.85
N ASN A 435 -2.41 -5.15 -0.23
CA ASN A 435 -3.06 -6.19 -1.03
C ASN A 435 -3.33 -7.45 -0.20
N PHE A 436 -2.34 -7.91 0.57
CA PHE A 436 -2.50 -9.01 1.49
C PHE A 436 -3.67 -8.80 2.47
N LYS A 437 -3.73 -7.64 3.10
CA LYS A 437 -4.79 -7.29 4.06
C LYS A 437 -6.15 -7.23 3.39
N HIS A 438 -6.22 -6.75 2.17
CA HIS A 438 -7.47 -6.64 1.42
C HIS A 438 -8.04 -8.04 1.09
N ILE A 439 -7.19 -8.97 0.64
CA ILE A 439 -7.63 -10.32 0.29
C ILE A 439 -8.11 -11.10 1.51
N ILE A 440 -7.40 -11.03 2.65
CA ILE A 440 -7.73 -11.83 3.83
C ILE A 440 -8.86 -11.27 4.70
N GLU A 441 -9.37 -10.06 4.41
CA GLU A 441 -10.44 -9.37 5.16
C GLU A 441 -10.27 -9.51 6.68
N ARG A 442 -9.53 -8.61 7.30
CA ARG A 442 -9.20 -8.72 8.71
C ARG A 442 -10.42 -8.67 9.63
N SER A 443 -10.61 -9.73 10.41
CA SER A 443 -11.30 -9.65 11.67
C SER A 443 -10.42 -8.95 12.72
N PRO A 444 -10.95 -8.12 13.63
CA PRO A 444 -10.21 -7.57 14.77
C PRO A 444 -9.57 -8.64 15.67
N GLN A 445 -10.05 -9.87 15.59
CA GLN A 445 -9.56 -11.05 16.32
C GLN A 445 -8.66 -11.95 15.45
N ALA A 446 -8.26 -11.49 14.26
CA ALA A 446 -7.38 -12.24 13.39
C ALA A 446 -6.01 -12.45 14.04
N ASP A 447 -5.51 -13.68 13.95
CA ASP A 447 -4.18 -14.06 14.38
C ASP A 447 -3.32 -14.44 13.18
N MET A 448 -2.00 -14.38 13.33
CA MET A 448 -1.07 -14.85 12.33
C MET A 448 -1.29 -16.37 12.12
N ASN A 449 -1.50 -16.75 10.91
CA ASN A 449 -1.68 -18.13 10.48
C ASN A 449 -1.04 -18.36 9.11
N ARG A 450 -1.19 -19.55 8.55
CA ARG A 450 -0.61 -19.88 7.23
C ARG A 450 -1.02 -18.96 6.08
N SER A 451 -2.06 -18.09 6.24
CA SER A 451 -2.44 -17.13 5.21
C SER A 451 -1.32 -16.15 4.85
N VAL A 452 -0.31 -16.00 5.71
CA VAL A 452 0.88 -15.20 5.43
C VAL A 452 1.63 -15.69 4.17
N LEU A 453 1.48 -16.97 3.79
CA LEU A 453 2.00 -17.53 2.53
C LEU A 453 1.39 -16.92 1.27
N LEU A 454 0.32 -16.11 1.39
CA LEU A 454 -0.17 -15.31 0.27
C LEU A 454 0.84 -14.23 -0.15
N ILE A 455 1.71 -13.78 0.77
CA ILE A 455 2.69 -12.72 0.50
C ILE A 455 3.61 -13.07 -0.65
N PRO A 456 4.30 -14.23 -0.67
CA PRO A 456 5.12 -14.62 -1.82
C PRO A 456 4.31 -14.75 -3.11
N ALA A 457 3.06 -15.23 -3.03
CA ALA A 457 2.20 -15.37 -4.20
C ALA A 457 1.79 -14.03 -4.82
N LEU A 458 1.80 -12.93 -4.05
CA LEU A 458 1.52 -11.57 -4.54
C LEU A 458 2.70 -10.93 -5.26
N CYS A 459 3.88 -11.56 -5.25
CA CYS A 459 5.10 -11.07 -5.88
C CYS A 459 5.43 -11.86 -7.15
N GLY A 460 6.21 -11.24 -8.04
CA GLY A 460 6.74 -11.88 -9.24
C GLY A 460 5.76 -12.01 -10.40
N ASN A 461 6.27 -12.54 -11.50
CA ASN A 461 5.46 -12.88 -12.65
C ASN A 461 4.60 -14.12 -12.35
N ARG A 462 3.33 -14.03 -12.60
CA ARG A 462 2.31 -15.04 -12.27
C ARG A 462 1.72 -15.63 -13.55
N ASP A 463 2.57 -16.11 -14.45
CA ASP A 463 2.09 -16.85 -15.60
C ASP A 463 1.57 -18.26 -15.20
N GLU A 464 0.86 -18.87 -16.11
CA GLU A 464 0.23 -20.17 -15.90
C GLU A 464 1.26 -21.26 -15.55
N THR A 465 2.45 -21.18 -16.15
CA THR A 465 3.55 -22.13 -15.96
C THR A 465 4.09 -22.08 -14.55
N VAL A 466 4.36 -20.86 -14.05
CA VAL A 466 4.85 -20.61 -12.67
C VAL A 466 3.83 -21.10 -11.65
N ILE A 467 2.54 -20.77 -11.84
CA ILE A 467 1.48 -21.21 -10.94
C ILE A 467 1.38 -22.74 -10.92
N MET A 468 1.40 -23.38 -12.10
CA MET A 468 1.31 -24.84 -12.19
C MET A 468 2.52 -25.54 -11.59
N GLN A 469 3.73 -25.04 -11.85
CA GLN A 469 4.94 -25.56 -11.22
C GLN A 469 4.86 -25.49 -9.70
N ALA A 470 4.48 -24.33 -9.15
CA ALA A 470 4.32 -24.15 -7.71
C ALA A 470 3.27 -25.10 -7.12
N LEU A 471 2.14 -25.30 -7.80
CA LEU A 471 1.08 -26.23 -7.38
C LEU A 471 1.52 -27.70 -7.45
N ASN A 472 2.32 -28.08 -8.45
CA ASN A 472 2.80 -29.46 -8.62
C ASN A 472 3.86 -29.81 -7.56
N HIS A 473 4.73 -28.83 -7.18
CA HIS A 473 5.81 -29.04 -6.21
C HIS A 473 5.36 -28.86 -4.74
N THR A 474 4.11 -28.49 -4.48
CA THR A 474 3.64 -28.18 -3.13
C THR A 474 2.30 -28.83 -2.85
N SER A 475 2.24 -29.65 -1.82
CA SER A 475 1.03 -30.35 -1.38
C SER A 475 0.33 -29.64 -0.19
N GLN A 476 -0.88 -30.08 0.14
CA GLN A 476 -1.57 -29.65 1.35
C GLN A 476 -0.82 -30.07 2.63
N SER A 477 -0.13 -31.22 2.59
CA SER A 477 0.73 -31.67 3.69
C SER A 477 1.91 -30.72 3.92
N ASP A 478 2.48 -30.17 2.84
CA ASP A 478 3.58 -29.21 2.94
C ASP A 478 3.13 -27.90 3.60
N LEU A 479 1.93 -27.43 3.30
CA LEU A 479 1.34 -26.26 3.99
C LEU A 479 1.25 -26.50 5.50
N LYS A 480 0.79 -27.70 5.89
CA LYS A 480 0.65 -28.06 7.31
C LYS A 480 2.03 -28.15 7.98
N LYS A 481 3.01 -28.81 7.35
CA LYS A 481 4.38 -28.89 7.85
C LYS A 481 5.00 -27.52 8.03
N TRP A 482 4.81 -26.63 7.05
CA TRP A 482 5.28 -25.25 7.13
C TRP A 482 4.62 -24.48 8.28
N GLU A 483 3.29 -24.60 8.43
CA GLU A 483 2.53 -23.96 9.51
C GLU A 483 2.99 -24.46 10.88
N ASP A 484 3.14 -25.78 11.06
CA ASP A 484 3.57 -26.36 12.33
C ASP A 484 5.01 -25.95 12.71
N LYS A 485 5.89 -25.79 11.72
CA LYS A 485 7.28 -25.31 11.93
C LYS A 485 7.35 -23.82 12.26
N ASN A 486 6.66 -22.97 11.49
CA ASN A 486 6.81 -21.50 11.54
C ASN A 486 5.79 -20.79 12.42
N ILE A 487 4.62 -21.42 12.64
CA ILE A 487 3.51 -20.85 13.42
C ILE A 487 2.93 -21.91 14.38
N PRO A 488 3.75 -22.48 15.27
CA PRO A 488 3.32 -23.61 16.11
C PRO A 488 2.17 -23.25 17.06
N TYR A 489 2.07 -21.98 17.45
CA TYR A 489 1.08 -21.50 18.43
C TYR A 489 0.23 -20.38 17.85
N THR A 490 -0.96 -20.72 17.33
CA THR A 490 -1.99 -19.72 16.98
C THR A 490 -2.85 -19.41 18.22
N LEU A 491 -3.49 -18.22 18.25
CA LEU A 491 -4.47 -17.89 19.31
C LEU A 491 -5.58 -18.94 19.41
N ARG A 492 -5.97 -19.52 18.30
CA ARG A 492 -6.97 -20.62 18.27
C ARG A 492 -6.45 -21.83 19.04
N LYS A 493 -5.23 -22.30 18.76
CA LYS A 493 -4.60 -23.42 19.50
C LYS A 493 -4.45 -23.09 20.98
N LYS A 494 -4.05 -21.86 21.34
CA LYS A 494 -3.93 -21.40 22.74
C LYS A 494 -5.30 -21.40 23.45
N ARG A 495 -6.35 -20.94 22.82
CA ARG A 495 -7.71 -20.95 23.35
C ARG A 495 -8.20 -22.38 23.54
N GLN A 496 -8.00 -23.24 22.56
CA GLN A 496 -8.39 -24.64 22.64
C GLN A 496 -7.70 -25.32 23.82
N ALA A 497 -6.38 -25.20 23.95
CA ALA A 497 -5.61 -25.76 25.07
C ALA A 497 -6.06 -25.19 26.43
N PHE A 498 -6.47 -23.90 26.51
CA PHE A 498 -6.99 -23.30 27.73
C PHE A 498 -8.32 -23.95 28.16
N PHE A 499 -9.21 -24.22 27.24
CA PHE A 499 -10.50 -24.84 27.55
C PHE A 499 -10.39 -26.35 27.78
N GLU A 500 -9.46 -27.04 27.11
CA GLU A 500 -9.17 -28.46 27.36
C GLU A 500 -8.62 -28.71 28.78
N LYS A 501 -7.75 -27.80 29.27
CA LYS A 501 -7.26 -27.87 30.64
C LYS A 501 -8.32 -27.62 31.73
N LYS A 502 -9.47 -27.03 31.37
CA LYS A 502 -10.59 -26.75 32.27
C LYS A 502 -11.67 -27.83 32.26
N LYS A 503 -11.60 -28.84 31.38
CA LYS A 503 -12.50 -29.99 31.49
C LYS A 503 -12.04 -30.81 32.71
N PRO A 504 -12.87 -30.98 33.75
CA PRO A 504 -12.55 -31.91 34.81
C PRO A 504 -12.34 -33.27 34.17
N LYS A 505 -11.29 -33.98 34.59
CA LYS A 505 -11.18 -35.40 34.25
C LYS A 505 -12.47 -36.01 34.83
N SER A 506 -13.33 -36.53 33.95
CA SER A 506 -14.45 -37.38 34.34
C SER A 506 -13.82 -38.52 35.14
N GLY A 507 -14.02 -38.48 36.47
CA GLY A 507 -13.54 -39.54 37.35
C GLY A 507 -14.16 -40.88 36.93
N ASP A 508 -13.30 -41.84 36.91
CA ASP A 508 -13.71 -43.25 36.98
C ASP A 508 -14.54 -43.51 38.24
#